data_99b8782063d1d022152fba4f2b4501c2
#
_entry.id   99b8782063d1d022152fba4f2b4501c2
#
_cell.length_a   1.000
_cell.length_b   1.000
_cell.length_c   1.000
_cell.angle_alpha   90.00
_cell.angle_beta   90.00
_cell.angle_gamma   90.00
#
_symmetry.space_group_name_H-M   'P 1'
#
loop_
_entity.id
_entity.type
_entity.pdbx_description
1 polymer ?
#
loop_
_entity_poly.entity_id
_entity_poly.type
_entity_poly.pdbx_seq_one_letter_code
_entity_poly.pdbx_strand_id
1 'polypeptide(L)'
;MKILLIEDSKTIRRENESALQNAGYEVICAEDGESALQMAQEQHPDLVLLDMILPRMSGPEVLKHLKSEPATAEIPVVVLSSLSEKNRKKLLEEGAEEYLEKNALMPGKGINLLPNKLENVICRINRRRGIAFSSVPLHD
;
A
#
# COMPACT_ATOMS: atom_id res chain seq x y z
N MET A 1 8.16 -6.54 -8.58
CA MET A 1 7.95 -5.58 -7.47
C MET A 1 7.36 -6.31 -6.27
N LYS A 2 7.95 -6.14 -5.13
CA LYS A 2 7.49 -6.72 -3.87
C LYS A 2 6.63 -5.70 -3.11
N ILE A 3 5.41 -6.07 -2.76
CA ILE A 3 4.46 -5.21 -2.05
C ILE A 3 4.20 -5.77 -0.66
N LEU A 4 4.29 -4.92 0.36
CA LEU A 4 3.86 -5.24 1.72
C LEU A 4 2.43 -4.73 1.88
N LEU A 5 1.49 -5.65 2.07
CA LEU A 5 0.08 -5.35 2.29
C LEU A 5 -0.23 -5.44 3.78
N ILE A 6 -0.65 -4.33 4.36
CA ILE A 6 -0.98 -4.24 5.78
C ILE A 6 -2.49 -4.09 5.92
N GLU A 7 -3.15 -5.17 6.36
CA GLU A 7 -4.61 -5.25 6.45
C GLU A 7 -4.98 -6.26 7.54
N ASP A 8 -5.80 -5.85 8.51
CA ASP A 8 -6.19 -6.73 9.61
C ASP A 8 -7.31 -7.70 9.25
N SER A 9 -8.20 -7.34 8.34
CA SER A 9 -9.26 -8.23 7.88
C SER A 9 -8.69 -9.36 7.03
N LYS A 10 -8.81 -10.59 7.50
CA LYS A 10 -8.32 -11.76 6.79
C LYS A 10 -8.96 -11.91 5.40
N THR A 11 -10.26 -11.66 5.32
CA THR A 11 -11.00 -11.77 4.06
C THR A 11 -10.51 -10.75 3.03
N ILE A 12 -10.44 -9.48 3.44
CA ILE A 12 -9.98 -8.40 2.57
C ILE A 12 -8.51 -8.60 2.18
N ARG A 13 -7.68 -9.00 3.15
CA ARG A 13 -6.26 -9.25 2.91
C ARG A 13 -6.06 -10.33 1.85
N ARG A 14 -6.79 -11.44 1.95
CA ARG A 14 -6.69 -12.54 0.98
C ARG A 14 -7.17 -12.16 -0.40
N GLU A 15 -8.26 -11.40 -0.48
CA GLU A 15 -8.79 -10.93 -1.76
C GLU A 15 -7.79 -10.00 -2.46
N ASN A 16 -7.22 -9.07 -1.73
CA ASN A 16 -6.26 -8.14 -2.29
C ASN A 16 -4.93 -8.82 -2.62
N GLU A 17 -4.48 -9.74 -1.76
CA GLU A 17 -3.28 -10.52 -2.03
C GLU A 17 -3.42 -11.30 -3.33
N SER A 18 -4.53 -12.01 -3.51
CA SER A 18 -4.78 -12.79 -4.72
C SER A 18 -4.84 -11.91 -5.96
N ALA A 19 -5.55 -10.78 -5.88
CA ALA A 19 -5.67 -9.86 -6.99
C ALA A 19 -4.32 -9.30 -7.42
N LEU A 20 -3.49 -8.93 -6.46
CA LEU A 20 -2.16 -8.38 -6.74
C LEU A 20 -1.21 -9.46 -7.29
N GLN A 21 -1.25 -10.67 -6.73
CA GLN A 21 -0.45 -11.78 -7.24
C GLN A 21 -0.83 -12.13 -8.68
N ASN A 22 -2.12 -12.15 -8.98
CA ASN A 22 -2.60 -12.41 -10.34
C ASN A 22 -2.15 -11.33 -11.33
N ALA A 23 -1.91 -10.13 -10.84
CA ALA A 23 -1.40 -9.03 -11.66
C ALA A 23 0.13 -9.03 -11.80
N GLY A 24 0.82 -10.00 -11.20
CA GLY A 24 2.26 -10.15 -11.35
C GLY A 24 3.12 -9.62 -10.22
N TYR A 25 2.52 -9.13 -9.13
CA TYR A 25 3.27 -8.66 -7.97
C TYR A 25 3.63 -9.79 -7.01
N GLU A 26 4.77 -9.66 -6.36
CA GLU A 26 5.09 -10.48 -5.20
C GLU A 26 4.47 -9.76 -3.98
N VAL A 27 3.69 -10.48 -3.17
CA VAL A 27 2.97 -9.87 -2.04
C VAL A 27 3.36 -10.55 -0.73
N ILE A 28 3.74 -9.73 0.24
CA ILE A 28 3.89 -10.17 1.62
C ILE A 28 2.85 -9.42 2.45
N CYS A 29 2.29 -10.09 3.46
CA CYS A 29 1.18 -9.56 4.23
C CYS A 29 1.50 -9.42 5.70
N ALA A 30 0.97 -8.36 6.32
CA ALA A 30 0.99 -8.16 7.75
C ALA A 30 -0.42 -7.83 8.22
N GLU A 31 -0.80 -8.31 9.40
CA GLU A 31 -2.15 -8.09 9.94
C GLU A 31 -2.24 -6.96 10.95
N ASP A 32 -1.09 -6.44 11.38
CA ASP A 32 -1.02 -5.33 12.33
C ASP A 32 0.21 -4.46 12.07
N GLY A 33 0.27 -3.32 12.77
CA GLY A 33 1.34 -2.36 12.55
C GLY A 33 2.71 -2.85 13.01
N GLU A 34 2.76 -3.57 14.12
CA GLU A 34 4.01 -4.05 14.68
C GLU A 34 4.70 -5.07 13.76
N SER A 35 3.92 -6.06 13.30
CA SER A 35 4.40 -7.05 12.33
C SER A 35 4.82 -6.38 11.03
N ALA A 36 4.06 -5.37 10.60
CA ALA A 36 4.34 -4.64 9.37
C ALA A 36 5.67 -3.90 9.42
N LEU A 37 5.95 -3.23 10.53
CA LEU A 37 7.22 -2.51 10.70
C LEU A 37 8.40 -3.46 10.68
N GLN A 38 8.28 -4.60 11.34
CA GLN A 38 9.32 -5.64 11.33
C GLN A 38 9.55 -6.18 9.93
N MET A 39 8.47 -6.52 9.22
CA MET A 39 8.58 -7.04 7.86
C MET A 39 9.18 -6.01 6.89
N ALA A 40 8.82 -4.73 7.02
CA ALA A 40 9.38 -3.69 6.18
C ALA A 40 10.89 -3.58 6.34
N GLN A 41 11.38 -3.69 7.59
CA GLN A 41 12.81 -3.64 7.86
C GLN A 41 13.56 -4.88 7.36
N GLU A 42 12.96 -6.06 7.50
CA GLU A 42 13.60 -7.33 7.14
C GLU A 42 13.51 -7.64 5.65
N GLN A 43 12.37 -7.37 5.04
CA GLN A 43 12.07 -7.79 3.67
C GLN A 43 12.32 -6.71 2.62
N HIS A 44 12.47 -5.46 3.02
CA HIS A 44 12.70 -4.31 2.13
C HIS A 44 11.73 -4.29 0.92
N PRO A 45 10.40 -4.19 1.17
CA PRO A 45 9.46 -4.14 0.06
C PRO A 45 9.68 -2.90 -0.81
N ASP A 46 9.25 -2.98 -2.05
CA ASP A 46 9.34 -1.87 -2.99
C ASP A 46 8.23 -0.85 -2.78
N LEU A 47 7.13 -1.28 -2.15
CA LEU A 47 5.97 -0.45 -1.90
C LEU A 47 5.17 -1.03 -0.73
N VAL A 48 4.57 -0.15 0.06
CA VAL A 48 3.69 -0.52 1.17
C VAL A 48 2.27 -0.07 0.85
N LEU A 49 1.30 -1.00 0.98
CA LEU A 49 -0.12 -0.69 0.97
C LEU A 49 -0.60 -0.74 2.41
N LEU A 50 -1.04 0.38 2.93
CA LEU A 50 -1.34 0.54 4.34
C LEU A 50 -2.81 0.88 4.58
N ASP A 51 -3.52 -0.01 5.29
CA ASP A 51 -4.86 0.29 5.78
C ASP A 51 -4.76 1.28 6.95
N MET A 52 -5.61 2.29 6.95
CA MET A 52 -5.64 3.30 8.01
C MET A 52 -6.25 2.80 9.31
N ILE A 53 -7.11 1.78 9.27
CA ILE A 53 -7.78 1.24 10.46
C ILE A 53 -7.17 -0.10 10.81
N LEU A 54 -6.29 -0.09 11.80
CA LEU A 54 -5.59 -1.29 12.28
C LEU A 54 -5.79 -1.42 13.79
N PRO A 55 -5.72 -2.66 14.33
CA PRO A 55 -5.79 -2.84 15.78
C PRO A 55 -4.48 -2.40 16.44
N ARG A 56 -4.55 -1.95 17.67
CA ARG A 56 -3.42 -1.58 18.53
C ARG A 56 -2.61 -0.38 18.06
N MET A 57 -2.04 -0.43 16.88
CA MET A 57 -1.30 0.68 16.29
C MET A 57 -2.05 1.17 15.05
N SER A 58 -2.43 2.43 15.01
CA SER A 58 -3.20 2.98 13.88
C SER A 58 -2.37 3.11 12.61
N GLY A 59 -3.03 3.20 11.45
CA GLY A 59 -2.36 3.44 10.18
C GLY A 59 -1.46 4.67 10.19
N PRO A 60 -1.93 5.83 10.67
CA PRO A 60 -1.08 7.02 10.79
C PRO A 60 0.18 6.80 11.63
N GLU A 61 0.09 6.02 12.71
CA GLU A 61 1.25 5.69 13.52
C GLU A 61 2.25 4.82 12.76
N VAL A 62 1.74 3.83 12.00
CA VAL A 62 2.59 2.98 11.16
C VAL A 62 3.31 3.84 10.12
N LEU A 63 2.59 4.74 9.47
CA LEU A 63 3.17 5.66 8.49
C LEU A 63 4.29 6.49 9.10
N LYS A 64 4.04 7.04 10.28
CA LYS A 64 5.03 7.85 10.99
C LYS A 64 6.30 7.05 11.29
N HIS A 65 6.14 5.82 11.79
CA HIS A 65 7.29 4.95 12.08
C HIS A 65 8.07 4.59 10.81
N LEU A 66 7.37 4.24 9.72
CA LEU A 66 8.03 3.92 8.45
C LEU A 66 8.86 5.10 7.94
N LYS A 67 8.34 6.31 8.04
CA LYS A 67 9.02 7.51 7.54
C LYS A 67 10.12 8.01 8.46
N SER A 68 10.09 7.62 9.74
CA SER A 68 11.10 8.01 10.73
C SER A 68 12.34 7.11 10.71
N GLU A 69 12.21 5.87 10.24
CA GLU A 69 13.32 4.91 10.22
C GLU A 69 14.10 5.00 8.92
N PRO A 70 15.44 5.19 8.98
CA PRO A 70 16.24 5.27 7.75
C PRO A 70 16.11 4.06 6.83
N ALA A 71 15.93 2.87 7.40
CA ALA A 71 15.82 1.63 6.63
C ALA A 71 14.54 1.57 5.79
N THR A 72 13.50 2.32 6.14
CA THR A 72 12.19 2.25 5.48
C THR A 72 11.69 3.59 4.95
N ALA A 73 12.36 4.69 5.29
CA ALA A 73 11.90 6.05 4.96
C ALA A 73 11.67 6.29 3.46
N GLU A 74 12.47 5.66 2.61
CA GLU A 74 12.37 5.83 1.16
C GLU A 74 11.32 4.94 0.49
N ILE A 75 10.77 3.97 1.21
CA ILE A 75 9.76 3.07 0.65
C ILE A 75 8.45 3.84 0.46
N PRO A 76 7.91 3.91 -0.76
CA PRO A 76 6.64 4.61 -0.97
C PRO A 76 5.51 3.89 -0.25
N VAL A 77 4.68 4.66 0.45
CA VAL A 77 3.51 4.16 1.18
C VAL A 77 2.25 4.68 0.49
N VAL A 78 1.42 3.75 0.05
CA VAL A 78 0.11 4.05 -0.52
C VAL A 78 -0.93 3.70 0.52
N VAL A 79 -1.74 4.68 0.90
CA VAL A 79 -2.74 4.52 1.94
C VAL A 79 -4.05 4.03 1.34
N LEU A 80 -4.63 2.99 1.95
CA LEU A 80 -5.97 2.50 1.64
C LEU A 80 -6.90 2.93 2.77
N SER A 81 -7.96 3.67 2.46
CA SER A 81 -8.83 4.17 3.49
C SER A 81 -10.28 4.30 3.03
N SER A 82 -11.22 4.05 3.95
CA SER A 82 -12.62 4.36 3.77
C SER A 82 -12.96 5.78 4.23
N LEU A 83 -11.96 6.51 4.75
CA LEU A 83 -12.14 7.86 5.24
C LEU A 83 -12.29 8.86 4.09
N SER A 84 -12.94 10.00 4.39
CA SER A 84 -13.18 11.02 3.38
C SER A 84 -11.91 11.73 2.93
N GLU A 85 -12.01 12.47 1.81
CA GLU A 85 -10.90 13.26 1.24
C GLU A 85 -10.29 14.28 2.20
N LYS A 86 -11.00 14.65 3.25
CA LYS A 86 -10.47 15.59 4.25
C LYS A 86 -9.18 15.11 4.89
N ASN A 87 -9.03 13.79 5.02
CA ASN A 87 -7.83 13.20 5.62
C ASN A 87 -6.72 12.96 4.60
N ARG A 88 -7.05 12.99 3.31
CA ARG A 88 -6.08 12.76 2.24
C ARG A 88 -4.90 13.72 2.30
N LYS A 89 -5.20 15.01 2.38
CA LYS A 89 -4.17 16.05 2.42
C LYS A 89 -3.24 15.86 3.61
N LYS A 90 -3.84 15.60 4.79
CA LYS A 90 -3.06 15.37 6.01
C LYS A 90 -2.13 14.17 5.89
N LEU A 91 -2.63 13.07 5.34
CA LEU A 91 -1.83 11.85 5.17
C LEU A 91 -0.68 12.05 4.18
N LEU A 92 -0.93 12.80 3.11
CA LEU A 92 0.12 13.14 2.15
C LEU A 92 1.19 14.02 2.78
N GLU A 93 0.79 14.97 3.63
CA GLU A 93 1.72 15.82 4.37
C GLU A 93 2.56 15.00 5.37
N GLU A 94 2.00 13.91 5.91
CA GLU A 94 2.69 13.02 6.83
C GLU A 94 3.62 12.02 6.15
N GLY A 95 3.67 12.03 4.83
CA GLY A 95 4.62 11.23 4.06
C GLY A 95 4.03 10.12 3.18
N ALA A 96 2.70 9.97 3.14
CA ALA A 96 2.08 9.04 2.20
C ALA A 96 2.31 9.53 0.76
N GLU A 97 2.66 8.63 -0.13
CA GLU A 97 2.87 8.97 -1.54
C GLU A 97 1.54 9.15 -2.27
N GLU A 98 0.58 8.32 -1.96
CA GLU A 98 -0.73 8.32 -2.60
C GLU A 98 -1.79 7.80 -1.64
N TYR A 99 -3.03 8.10 -1.98
CA TYR A 99 -4.20 7.70 -1.21
C TYR A 99 -5.20 7.03 -2.15
N LEU A 100 -5.67 5.84 -1.78
CA LEU A 100 -6.72 5.14 -2.50
C LEU A 100 -7.92 4.94 -1.60
N GLU A 101 -9.10 5.25 -2.11
CA GLU A 101 -10.34 5.09 -1.37
C GLU A 101 -10.83 3.64 -1.52
N LYS A 102 -11.00 2.94 -0.39
CA LYS A 102 -11.42 1.52 -0.39
C LYS A 102 -12.72 1.27 -1.14
N ASN A 103 -13.69 2.16 -0.98
CA ASN A 103 -15.01 1.98 -1.61
C ASN A 103 -14.94 2.01 -3.14
N ALA A 104 -13.94 2.68 -3.70
CA ALA A 104 -13.76 2.76 -5.15
C ALA A 104 -13.04 1.53 -5.72
N LEU A 105 -12.48 0.66 -4.89
CA LEU A 105 -11.71 -0.48 -5.34
C LEU A 105 -12.56 -1.71 -5.64
N MET A 106 -13.72 -1.82 -5.00
CA MET A 106 -14.61 -2.98 -5.17
C MET A 106 -16.03 -2.51 -5.49
N PRO A 107 -16.25 -2.03 -6.74
CA PRO A 107 -17.54 -1.43 -7.13
C PRO A 107 -18.66 -2.44 -7.31
N GLY A 108 -18.38 -3.73 -7.41
CA GLY A 108 -19.40 -4.74 -7.63
C GLY A 108 -18.90 -6.16 -7.51
N LYS A 109 -19.75 -7.11 -7.83
CA LYS A 109 -19.51 -8.55 -7.64
C LYS A 109 -18.25 -9.04 -8.31
N GLY A 110 -17.29 -9.48 -7.50
CA GLY A 110 -16.07 -10.11 -8.00
C GLY A 110 -15.09 -9.17 -8.69
N ILE A 111 -15.37 -7.87 -8.74
CA ILE A 111 -14.48 -6.89 -9.38
C ILE A 111 -13.59 -6.27 -8.32
N ASN A 112 -12.28 -6.43 -8.47
CA ASN A 112 -11.29 -5.77 -7.63
C ASN A 112 -10.42 -4.88 -8.50
N LEU A 113 -10.54 -3.57 -8.34
CA LEU A 113 -9.82 -2.58 -9.12
C LEU A 113 -8.47 -2.19 -8.51
N LEU A 114 -8.10 -2.79 -7.38
CA LEU A 114 -6.83 -2.46 -6.73
C LEU A 114 -5.63 -2.61 -7.67
N PRO A 115 -5.45 -3.72 -8.41
CA PRO A 115 -4.30 -3.82 -9.31
C PRO A 115 -4.26 -2.71 -10.36
N ASN A 116 -5.40 -2.38 -10.96
CA ASN A 116 -5.50 -1.33 -11.98
C ASN A 116 -5.17 0.05 -11.41
N LYS A 117 -5.76 0.38 -10.27
CA LYS A 117 -5.52 1.66 -9.59
C LYS A 117 -4.08 1.76 -9.13
N LEU A 118 -3.54 0.67 -8.60
CA LEU A 118 -2.17 0.62 -8.11
C LEU A 118 -1.16 0.80 -9.24
N GLU A 119 -1.40 0.19 -10.40
CA GLU A 119 -0.53 0.37 -11.56
C GLU A 119 -0.41 1.86 -11.93
N ASN A 120 -1.54 2.57 -11.97
CA ASN A 120 -1.55 4.00 -12.23
C ASN A 120 -0.78 4.78 -11.16
N VAL A 121 -0.96 4.42 -9.90
CA VAL A 121 -0.25 5.04 -8.78
C VAL A 121 1.26 4.82 -8.89
N ILE A 122 1.68 3.60 -9.17
CA ILE A 122 3.10 3.25 -9.33
C ILE A 122 3.72 4.06 -10.47
N CYS A 123 3.01 4.20 -11.58
CA CYS A 123 3.48 5.02 -12.70
C CYS A 123 3.69 6.48 -12.29
N ARG A 124 2.77 7.04 -11.50
CA ARG A 124 2.90 8.42 -11.00
C ARG A 124 4.08 8.56 -10.04
N ILE A 125 4.25 7.60 -9.13
CA ILE A 125 5.35 7.60 -8.17
C ILE A 125 6.69 7.53 -8.92
N ASN A 126 6.82 6.61 -9.85
CA ASN A 126 8.04 6.43 -10.62
C ASN A 126 8.39 7.69 -11.41
N ARG A 127 7.38 8.33 -11.99
CA ARG A 127 7.57 9.59 -12.73
C ARG A 127 8.09 10.70 -11.82
N ARG A 128 7.48 10.86 -10.63
CA ARG A 128 7.90 11.88 -9.65
C ARG A 128 9.31 11.64 -9.13
N ARG A 129 9.70 10.37 -8.98
CA ARG A 129 11.02 10.00 -8.45
C ARG A 129 12.08 9.79 -9.53
N GLY A 130 11.69 9.87 -10.80
CA GLY A 130 12.61 9.65 -11.92
C GLY A 130 13.01 8.19 -12.09
N ILE A 131 12.17 7.25 -11.65
CA ILE A 131 12.44 5.83 -11.76
C ILE A 131 11.90 5.29 -13.09
N ALA A 132 12.65 4.36 -13.70
CA ALA A 132 12.26 3.76 -14.97
C ALA A 132 11.02 2.86 -14.82
N PHE A 133 10.20 2.75 -15.88
CA PHE A 133 9.00 1.92 -15.92
C PHE A 133 9.26 0.42 -15.71
N SER A 134 10.49 -0.03 -15.85
CA SER A 134 10.86 -1.43 -15.65
C SER A 134 10.55 -1.97 -14.24
N SER A 135 10.29 -1.07 -13.27
CA SER A 135 9.89 -1.47 -11.92
C SER A 135 8.42 -1.85 -11.82
N VAL A 136 7.61 -1.60 -12.86
CA VAL A 136 6.20 -1.95 -12.91
C VAL A 136 6.06 -3.33 -13.56
N PRO A 137 5.28 -4.26 -12.97
CA PRO A 137 5.06 -5.57 -13.57
C PRO A 137 4.44 -5.46 -14.96
N LEU A 138 4.82 -6.38 -15.84
CA LEU A 138 4.22 -6.46 -17.16
C LEU A 138 2.91 -7.23 -17.05
N HIS A 139 1.87 -6.67 -17.62
CA HIS A 139 0.56 -7.32 -17.69
C HIS A 139 0.36 -7.90 -19.09
N ASP A 140 0.11 -9.15 -19.12
CA ASP A 140 -0.22 -9.83 -20.37
C ASP A 140 -1.72 -9.85 -20.61
#